data_064f3f52b31777b8e8ea89d309eb30d0
#
_entry.id   064f3f52b31777b8e8ea89d309eb30d0
#
_cell.length_a   1.000
_cell.length_b   1.000
_cell.length_c   1.000
_cell.angle_alpha   90.00
_cell.angle_beta   90.00
_cell.angle_gamma   90.00
#
_symmetry.space_group_name_H-M   'P 1'
#
loop_
_entity.id
_entity.type
_entity.pdbx_description
1 polymer ?
#
loop_
_entity_poly.entity_id
_entity_poly.type
_entity_poly.pdbx_seq_one_letter_code
_entity_poly.pdbx_strand_id
1 'polypeptide(L)'
;MNEALSDKLIIVGNASDDPFAIDLAYAIGQNTDIADLISMKTFANGEFCPRFISDESDLTRIGRQLTGKTVVIVSTTSRVMSRQNLAMRTLVMARAAKENGASEVILVEPDLFYSAQDRGPHPALGKTDFDRDVHDLKKFDGQPFTGQLYAQLLRVAGVDRVITV
;
A
#
# COMPACT_ATOMS: atom_id res chain seq x y z
N MET A 1 -3.48 24.07 13.35
CA MET A 1 -3.72 22.80 12.64
C MET A 1 -4.26 21.81 13.66
N ASN A 2 -5.36 21.11 13.37
CA ASN A 2 -6.16 20.42 14.40
C ASN A 2 -5.43 19.21 14.99
N GLU A 3 -5.07 19.24 16.29
CA GLU A 3 -4.59 18.06 17.04
C GLU A 3 -5.48 16.82 16.85
N ALA A 4 -6.79 17.02 16.61
CA ALA A 4 -7.76 15.96 16.36
C ALA A 4 -7.53 15.17 15.05
N LEU A 5 -6.75 15.67 14.10
CA LEU A 5 -6.48 14.98 12.83
C LEU A 5 -5.28 14.02 12.97
N SER A 6 -4.23 14.45 13.68
CA SER A 6 -3.04 13.64 13.93
C SER A 6 -3.32 12.38 14.76
N ASP A 7 -4.33 12.45 15.65
CA ASP A 7 -4.71 11.30 16.46
C ASP A 7 -5.44 10.19 15.69
N LYS A 8 -6.04 10.54 14.55
CA LYS A 8 -6.83 9.61 13.73
C LYS A 8 -6.11 9.10 12.49
N LEU A 9 -5.07 9.81 12.07
CA LEU A 9 -4.33 9.52 10.84
C LEU A 9 -2.92 9.05 11.19
N ILE A 10 -2.53 7.91 10.63
CA ILE A 10 -1.18 7.34 10.79
C ILE A 10 -0.56 7.23 9.41
N ILE A 11 0.58 7.88 9.21
CA ILE A 11 1.41 7.75 8.02
C ILE A 11 2.50 6.73 8.29
N VAL A 12 2.64 5.76 7.38
CA VAL A 12 3.75 4.81 7.34
C VAL A 12 4.31 4.74 5.93
N GLY A 13 5.60 4.52 5.79
CA GLY A 13 6.24 4.29 4.49
C GLY A 13 6.39 2.81 4.20
N ASN A 14 6.40 2.42 2.93
CA ASN A 14 6.74 1.07 2.50
C ASN A 14 8.25 0.74 2.75
N ALA A 15 9.08 1.79 2.79
CA ALA A 15 10.40 1.78 3.38
C ALA A 15 10.42 2.77 4.56
N SER A 16 11.07 2.40 5.66
CA SER A 16 11.10 3.22 6.89
C SER A 16 11.78 4.58 6.70
N ASP A 17 12.66 4.67 5.71
CA ASP A 17 13.44 5.84 5.34
C ASP A 17 12.91 6.54 4.06
N ASP A 18 11.67 6.28 3.67
CA ASP A 18 11.04 6.95 2.52
C ASP A 18 10.88 8.46 2.83
N PRO A 19 11.62 9.35 2.13
CA PRO A 19 11.59 10.79 2.42
C PRO A 19 10.19 11.39 2.23
N PHE A 20 9.44 10.91 1.25
CA PHE A 20 8.10 11.40 0.99
C PHE A 20 7.13 11.01 2.11
N ALA A 21 7.25 9.80 2.65
CA ALA A 21 6.47 9.39 3.82
C ALA A 21 6.79 10.25 5.05
N ILE A 22 8.08 10.55 5.28
CA ILE A 22 8.56 11.39 6.39
C ILE A 22 8.03 12.82 6.24
N ASP A 23 8.16 13.41 5.06
CA ASP A 23 7.66 14.76 4.78
C ASP A 23 6.14 14.86 4.93
N LEU A 24 5.41 13.85 4.47
CA LEU A 24 3.96 13.80 4.60
C LEU A 24 3.54 13.68 6.07
N ALA A 25 4.19 12.80 6.84
CA ALA A 25 3.95 12.64 8.27
C ALA A 25 4.19 13.97 9.02
N TYR A 26 5.30 14.64 8.73
CA TYR A 26 5.60 15.95 9.29
C TYR A 26 4.54 17.01 8.91
N ALA A 27 4.14 17.04 7.64
CA ALA A 27 3.17 18.03 7.14
C ALA A 27 1.79 17.93 7.79
N ILE A 28 1.36 16.73 8.20
CA ILE A 28 0.10 16.52 8.92
C ILE A 28 0.24 16.67 10.44
N GLY A 29 1.45 16.89 10.95
CA GLY A 29 1.71 17.03 12.38
C GLY A 29 1.79 15.71 13.14
N GLN A 30 2.17 14.61 12.49
CA GLN A 30 2.46 13.34 13.15
C GLN A 30 3.73 13.49 14.01
N ASN A 31 3.58 13.36 15.33
CA ASN A 31 4.68 13.55 16.28
C ASN A 31 5.50 12.28 16.53
N THR A 32 5.00 11.13 16.08
CA THR A 32 5.66 9.83 16.27
C THR A 32 6.39 9.45 14.99
N ASP A 33 7.64 9.08 15.12
CA ASP A 33 8.44 8.61 13.99
C ASP A 33 7.84 7.33 13.39
N ILE A 34 7.97 7.16 12.07
CA ILE A 34 7.44 5.98 11.36
C ILE A 34 8.04 4.69 11.94
N ALA A 35 9.32 4.71 12.30
CA ALA A 35 10.02 3.56 12.90
C ALA A 35 9.46 3.15 14.28
N ASP A 36 8.83 4.09 14.99
CA ASP A 36 8.17 3.82 16.27
C ASP A 36 6.71 3.36 16.11
N LEU A 37 6.14 3.51 14.91
CA LEU A 37 4.78 3.09 14.61
C LEU A 37 4.69 1.69 14.00
N ILE A 38 5.71 1.31 13.22
CA ILE A 38 5.72 0.04 12.50
C ILE A 38 7.13 -0.55 12.43
N SER A 39 7.25 -1.80 12.86
CA SER A 39 8.45 -2.59 12.63
C SER A 39 8.39 -3.26 11.26
N MET A 40 9.50 -3.21 10.52
CA MET A 40 9.60 -3.74 9.15
C MET A 40 10.65 -4.86 9.10
N LYS A 41 10.37 -5.94 9.80
CA LYS A 41 11.26 -7.10 9.86
C LYS A 41 11.25 -7.86 8.53
N THR A 42 12.46 -8.26 8.10
CA THR A 42 12.62 -9.29 7.05
C THR A 42 13.27 -10.51 7.70
N PHE A 43 12.68 -11.68 7.52
CA PHE A 43 13.21 -12.94 8.01
C PHE A 43 14.42 -13.41 7.17
N ALA A 44 15.18 -14.38 7.70
CA ALA A 44 16.36 -14.91 7.01
C ALA A 44 16.04 -15.56 5.65
N ASN A 45 14.83 -16.05 5.46
CA ASN A 45 14.32 -16.58 4.20
C ASN A 45 13.83 -15.51 3.22
N GLY A 46 13.93 -14.22 3.58
CA GLY A 46 13.52 -13.09 2.75
C GLY A 46 12.06 -12.65 2.90
N GLU A 47 11.26 -13.34 3.72
CA GLU A 47 9.88 -12.95 3.98
C GLU A 47 9.79 -11.67 4.80
N PHE A 48 8.94 -10.75 4.34
CA PHE A 48 8.67 -9.49 5.01
C PHE A 48 7.51 -9.64 5.99
N CYS A 49 7.71 -9.17 7.22
CA CYS A 49 6.72 -9.19 8.29
C CYS A 49 6.60 -7.81 8.94
N PRO A 50 5.66 -6.96 8.49
CA PRO A 50 5.38 -5.70 9.16
C PRO A 50 4.61 -5.95 10.44
N ARG A 51 4.90 -5.18 11.48
CA ARG A 51 4.15 -5.21 12.74
C ARG A 51 3.91 -3.79 13.22
N PHE A 52 2.66 -3.38 13.31
CA PHE A 52 2.32 -2.14 14.00
C PHE A 52 2.67 -2.27 15.48
N ILE A 53 3.45 -1.32 15.97
CA ILE A 53 3.96 -1.35 17.34
C ILE A 53 2.84 -0.93 18.29
N SER A 54 2.69 -1.67 19.37
CA SER A 54 1.71 -1.43 20.42
C SER A 54 2.34 -1.62 21.78
N ASP A 55 1.71 -1.07 22.80
CA ASP A 55 2.08 -1.35 24.18
C ASP A 55 1.92 -2.85 24.46
N GLU A 56 3.03 -3.54 24.65
CA GLU A 56 3.05 -4.99 24.93
C GLU A 56 2.40 -5.36 26.26
N SER A 57 2.22 -4.42 27.15
CA SER A 57 1.55 -4.61 28.45
C SER A 57 0.03 -4.52 28.36
N ASP A 58 -0.52 -3.88 27.30
CA ASP A 58 -1.96 -3.75 27.10
C ASP A 58 -2.56 -4.98 26.39
N LEU A 59 -2.93 -5.97 27.16
CA LEU A 59 -3.57 -7.19 26.65
C LEU A 59 -5.02 -7.00 26.21
N THR A 60 -5.61 -5.82 26.44
CA THR A 60 -7.02 -5.55 26.10
C THR A 60 -7.19 -5.13 24.64
N ARG A 61 -6.12 -4.70 23.97
CA ARG A 61 -6.13 -4.18 22.60
C ARG A 61 -5.50 -5.12 21.56
N ILE A 62 -5.38 -6.39 21.85
CA ILE A 62 -4.85 -7.38 20.91
C ILE A 62 -5.65 -7.36 19.61
N GLY A 63 -4.97 -7.11 18.47
CA GLY A 63 -5.59 -6.97 17.15
C GLY A 63 -6.48 -5.72 16.97
N ARG A 64 -6.38 -4.72 17.86
CA ARG A 64 -7.23 -3.52 17.86
C ARG A 64 -6.46 -2.21 18.02
N GLN A 65 -5.14 -2.22 17.87
CA GLN A 65 -4.27 -1.05 18.09
C GLN A 65 -4.65 0.13 17.19
N LEU A 66 -5.18 -0.18 15.99
CA LEU A 66 -5.54 0.81 14.98
C LEU A 66 -7.04 1.10 14.91
N THR A 67 -7.82 0.64 15.90
CA THR A 67 -9.27 0.87 15.92
C THR A 67 -9.60 2.37 15.86
N GLY A 68 -10.42 2.74 14.88
CA GLY A 68 -10.83 4.14 14.65
C GLY A 68 -9.79 4.99 13.93
N LYS A 69 -8.65 4.40 13.51
CA LYS A 69 -7.59 5.10 12.78
C LYS A 69 -7.66 4.84 11.28
N THR A 70 -7.26 5.85 10.51
CA THR A 70 -6.95 5.74 9.08
C THR A 70 -5.45 5.56 8.94
N VAL A 71 -5.02 4.51 8.25
CA VAL A 71 -3.62 4.26 7.94
C VAL A 71 -3.34 4.67 6.51
N VAL A 72 -2.36 5.55 6.32
CA VAL A 72 -1.87 5.94 5.01
C VAL A 72 -0.53 5.26 4.78
N ILE A 73 -0.48 4.38 3.80
CA ILE A 73 0.74 3.71 3.36
C ILE A 73 1.30 4.49 2.18
N VAL A 74 2.50 5.03 2.35
CA VAL A 74 3.24 5.69 1.27
C VAL A 74 4.15 4.66 0.62
N SER A 75 4.06 4.51 -0.69
CA SER A 75 4.85 3.58 -1.47
C SER A 75 5.48 4.32 -2.65
N THR A 76 6.75 4.68 -2.51
CA THR A 76 7.52 5.29 -3.59
C THR A 76 8.51 4.30 -4.20
N THR A 77 9.11 4.68 -5.32
CA THR A 77 10.15 3.87 -5.95
C THR A 77 11.43 3.86 -5.11
N SER A 78 12.10 2.73 -5.06
CA SER A 78 13.36 2.56 -4.34
C SER A 78 14.50 2.22 -5.31
N ARG A 79 15.71 2.67 -4.98
CA ARG A 79 16.92 2.29 -5.72
C ARG A 79 17.46 0.91 -5.34
N VAL A 80 17.02 0.40 -4.18
CA VAL A 80 17.54 -0.86 -3.62
C VAL A 80 16.51 -1.99 -3.63
N MET A 81 15.22 -1.67 -3.78
CA MET A 81 14.14 -2.66 -3.84
C MET A 81 13.44 -2.62 -5.19
N SER A 82 13.13 -3.79 -5.74
CA SER A 82 12.33 -3.90 -6.96
C SER A 82 10.88 -3.48 -6.72
N ARG A 83 10.18 -3.05 -7.78
CA ARG A 83 8.75 -2.72 -7.72
C ARG A 83 7.90 -3.90 -7.24
N GLN A 84 8.24 -5.13 -7.63
CA GLN A 84 7.53 -6.33 -7.17
C GLN A 84 7.68 -6.52 -5.66
N ASN A 85 8.87 -6.26 -5.13
CA ASN A 85 9.12 -6.34 -3.69
C ASN A 85 8.30 -5.28 -2.93
N LEU A 86 8.33 -4.04 -3.42
CA LEU A 86 7.55 -2.95 -2.84
C LEU A 86 6.05 -3.23 -2.92
N ALA A 87 5.54 -3.72 -4.06
CA ALA A 87 4.14 -4.09 -4.21
C ALA A 87 3.71 -5.15 -3.18
N MET A 88 4.51 -6.21 -3.01
CA MET A 88 4.19 -7.25 -2.02
C MET A 88 4.23 -6.70 -0.59
N ARG A 89 5.21 -5.85 -0.26
CA ARG A 89 5.28 -5.18 1.05
C ARG A 89 4.04 -4.34 1.32
N THR A 90 3.58 -3.55 0.33
CA THR A 90 2.34 -2.76 0.42
C THR A 90 1.13 -3.63 0.74
N LEU A 91 0.97 -4.77 0.05
CA LEU A 91 -0.14 -5.70 0.29
C LEU A 91 -0.12 -6.25 1.72
N VAL A 92 1.05 -6.69 2.20
CA VAL A 92 1.19 -7.26 3.56
C VAL A 92 0.98 -6.17 4.62
N MET A 93 1.46 -4.95 4.41
CA MET A 93 1.23 -3.82 5.33
C MET A 93 -0.25 -3.44 5.40
N ALA A 94 -0.94 -3.37 4.25
CA ALA A 94 -2.37 -3.08 4.22
C ALA A 94 -3.18 -4.15 4.98
N ARG A 95 -2.84 -5.42 4.78
CA ARG A 95 -3.44 -6.53 5.52
C ARG A 95 -3.18 -6.41 7.01
N ALA A 96 -1.93 -6.14 7.42
CA ALA A 96 -1.59 -5.94 8.83
C ALA A 96 -2.38 -4.78 9.45
N ALA A 97 -2.55 -3.66 8.74
CA ALA A 97 -3.36 -2.54 9.21
C ALA A 97 -4.82 -2.94 9.44
N LYS A 98 -5.45 -3.63 8.49
CA LYS A 98 -6.85 -4.10 8.63
C LYS A 98 -7.03 -5.11 9.75
N GLU A 99 -6.15 -6.08 9.88
CA GLU A 99 -6.21 -7.09 10.94
C GLU A 99 -5.96 -6.51 12.34
N ASN A 100 -5.33 -5.33 12.41
CA ASN A 100 -5.19 -4.57 13.65
C ASN A 100 -6.26 -3.50 13.85
N GLY A 101 -7.35 -3.53 13.07
CA GLY A 101 -8.55 -2.75 13.32
C GLY A 101 -8.60 -1.39 12.64
N ALA A 102 -7.72 -1.11 11.68
CA ALA A 102 -7.78 0.16 10.93
C ALA A 102 -9.14 0.33 10.24
N SER A 103 -9.76 1.49 10.47
CA SER A 103 -11.04 1.83 9.87
C SER A 103 -10.92 2.03 8.36
N GLU A 104 -9.82 2.62 7.93
CA GLU A 104 -9.53 2.89 6.53
C GLU A 104 -8.04 2.69 6.26
N VAL A 105 -7.71 2.16 5.08
CA VAL A 105 -6.34 2.09 4.56
C VAL A 105 -6.27 2.81 3.23
N ILE A 106 -5.43 3.84 3.17
CA ILE A 106 -5.17 4.64 1.97
C ILE A 106 -3.76 4.33 1.49
N LEU A 107 -3.63 3.97 0.23
CA LEU A 107 -2.33 3.84 -0.43
C LEU A 107 -2.02 5.14 -1.19
N VAL A 108 -0.87 5.75 -0.90
CA VAL A 108 -0.29 6.83 -1.69
C VAL A 108 0.88 6.26 -2.47
N GLU A 109 0.69 6.05 -3.75
CA GLU A 109 1.66 5.46 -4.68
C GLU A 109 1.74 6.35 -5.92
N PRO A 110 2.57 7.41 -5.89
CA PRO A 110 2.62 8.42 -6.96
C PRO A 110 2.93 7.82 -8.33
N ASP A 111 3.74 6.78 -8.39
CA ASP A 111 4.02 6.01 -9.60
C ASP A 111 3.41 4.61 -9.42
N LEU A 112 2.13 4.48 -9.76
CA LEU A 112 1.36 3.26 -9.53
C LEU A 112 2.04 2.05 -10.17
N PHE A 113 2.34 1.04 -9.37
CA PHE A 113 3.02 -0.16 -9.86
C PHE A 113 2.13 -0.91 -10.84
N TYR A 114 2.77 -1.47 -11.85
CA TYR A 114 2.12 -2.16 -12.97
C TYR A 114 1.20 -1.29 -13.84
N SER A 115 1.19 0.05 -13.71
CA SER A 115 0.42 0.94 -14.59
C SER A 115 0.82 0.81 -16.06
N ALA A 116 2.08 0.49 -16.36
CA ALA A 116 2.54 0.23 -17.74
C ALA A 116 2.05 -1.11 -18.32
N GLN A 117 1.45 -1.98 -17.50
CA GLN A 117 0.85 -3.26 -17.91
C GLN A 117 -0.67 -3.19 -17.84
N ASP A 118 -1.22 -2.17 -18.51
CA ASP A 118 -2.63 -1.80 -18.51
C ASP A 118 -3.45 -2.48 -19.61
N ARG A 119 -2.82 -3.39 -20.37
CA ARG A 119 -3.44 -4.09 -21.51
C ARG A 119 -3.15 -5.59 -21.48
N GLY A 120 -4.15 -6.36 -21.87
CA GLY A 120 -4.06 -7.80 -22.09
C GLY A 120 -4.61 -8.20 -23.45
N PRO A 121 -4.60 -9.51 -23.81
CA PRO A 121 -5.10 -10.01 -25.08
C PRO A 121 -6.63 -10.01 -25.18
N HIS A 122 -7.31 -9.96 -24.06
CA HIS A 122 -8.77 -9.87 -24.01
C HIS A 122 -9.22 -8.44 -23.76
N PRO A 123 -10.41 -8.05 -24.28
CA PRO A 123 -11.06 -6.83 -23.86
C PRO A 123 -11.10 -6.79 -22.32
N ALA A 124 -10.69 -5.69 -21.74
CA ALA A 124 -10.73 -5.57 -20.30
C ALA A 124 -12.19 -5.71 -19.83
N LEU A 125 -12.36 -6.31 -18.67
CA LEU A 125 -13.65 -6.29 -17.99
C LEU A 125 -13.92 -4.86 -17.51
N GLY A 126 -14.38 -3.99 -18.42
CA GLY A 126 -14.68 -2.60 -18.11
C GLY A 126 -14.85 -1.72 -19.34
N LYS A 127 -15.35 -0.52 -19.15
CA LYS A 127 -15.75 0.44 -20.19
C LYS A 127 -14.57 1.15 -20.91
N THR A 128 -13.35 0.73 -20.71
CA THR A 128 -12.16 1.30 -21.35
C THR A 128 -11.70 0.51 -22.56
N ASP A 129 -12.49 -0.46 -23.02
CA ASP A 129 -12.26 -1.12 -24.30
C ASP A 129 -12.55 -0.13 -25.41
N PHE A 130 -11.49 0.53 -25.84
CA PHE A 130 -11.46 1.05 -27.18
C PHE A 130 -11.62 -0.14 -28.12
N ASP A 131 -12.31 0.07 -29.27
CA ASP A 131 -12.36 -0.91 -30.35
C ASP A 131 -10.93 -1.24 -30.79
N ARG A 132 -10.41 -2.33 -30.25
CA ARG A 132 -9.05 -2.80 -30.53
C ARG A 132 -9.13 -3.79 -31.70
N ASP A 133 -8.35 -3.55 -32.72
CA ASP A 133 -8.27 -4.49 -33.84
C ASP A 133 -7.52 -5.78 -33.45
N VAL A 134 -7.66 -6.82 -34.28
CA VAL A 134 -7.03 -8.14 -34.04
C VAL A 134 -5.52 -8.06 -33.98
N HIS A 135 -4.89 -7.15 -34.73
CA HIS A 135 -3.43 -6.97 -34.71
C HIS A 135 -2.97 -6.34 -33.39
N ASP A 136 -3.75 -5.41 -32.82
CA ASP A 136 -3.45 -4.83 -31.52
C ASP A 136 -3.64 -5.88 -30.40
N LEU A 137 -4.71 -6.66 -30.45
CA LEU A 137 -4.91 -7.76 -29.50
C LEU A 137 -3.77 -8.77 -29.55
N LYS A 138 -3.27 -9.11 -30.75
CA LYS A 138 -2.19 -10.07 -30.93
C LYS A 138 -0.85 -9.60 -30.33
N LYS A 139 -0.59 -8.30 -30.24
CA LYS A 139 0.62 -7.75 -29.60
C LYS A 139 0.72 -8.12 -28.11
N PHE A 140 -0.43 -8.33 -27.47
CA PHE A 140 -0.53 -8.65 -26.03
C PHE A 140 -0.87 -10.12 -25.77
N ASP A 141 -0.90 -10.94 -26.83
CA ASP A 141 -1.17 -12.37 -26.71
C ASP A 141 -0.13 -13.04 -25.81
N GLY A 142 -0.60 -13.85 -24.86
CA GLY A 142 0.24 -14.49 -23.86
C GLY A 142 0.67 -13.61 -22.68
N GLN A 143 0.31 -12.32 -22.66
CA GLN A 143 0.63 -11.42 -21.55
C GLN A 143 -0.52 -11.35 -20.55
N PRO A 144 -0.23 -11.26 -19.23
CA PRO A 144 -1.26 -10.99 -18.23
C PRO A 144 -1.66 -9.50 -18.24
N PHE A 145 -2.88 -9.19 -17.86
CA PHE A 145 -3.29 -7.83 -17.51
C PHE A 145 -2.89 -7.54 -16.04
N THR A 146 -1.62 -7.25 -15.81
CA THR A 146 -1.05 -7.15 -14.46
C THR A 146 -1.55 -5.93 -13.71
N GLY A 147 -1.83 -4.82 -14.39
CA GLY A 147 -2.41 -3.63 -13.75
C GLY A 147 -3.76 -3.93 -13.08
N GLN A 148 -4.63 -4.68 -13.77
CA GLN A 148 -5.91 -5.12 -13.20
C GLN A 148 -5.70 -6.08 -12.02
N LEU A 149 -4.77 -7.04 -12.16
CA LEU A 149 -4.44 -7.97 -11.07
C LEU A 149 -3.94 -7.22 -9.83
N TYR A 150 -3.07 -6.23 -10.02
CA TYR A 150 -2.55 -5.45 -8.90
C TYR A 150 -3.67 -4.69 -8.17
N ALA A 151 -4.58 -4.05 -8.91
CA ALA A 151 -5.74 -3.38 -8.31
C ALA A 151 -6.64 -4.36 -7.52
N GLN A 152 -6.85 -5.57 -8.02
CA GLN A 152 -7.58 -6.62 -7.31
C GLN A 152 -6.87 -7.06 -6.02
N LEU A 153 -5.55 -7.23 -6.09
CA LEU A 153 -4.73 -7.60 -4.92
C LEU A 153 -4.75 -6.51 -3.85
N LEU A 154 -4.64 -5.23 -4.23
CA LEU A 154 -4.77 -4.10 -3.31
C LEU A 154 -6.11 -4.14 -2.56
N ARG A 155 -7.20 -4.36 -3.28
CA ARG A 155 -8.54 -4.48 -2.69
C ARG A 155 -8.63 -5.67 -1.73
N VAL A 156 -8.14 -6.84 -2.13
CA VAL A 156 -8.14 -8.04 -1.27
C VAL A 156 -7.27 -7.85 -0.04
N ALA A 157 -6.14 -7.13 -0.17
CA ALA A 157 -5.28 -6.80 0.96
C ALA A 157 -5.93 -5.82 1.95
N GLY A 158 -6.98 -5.11 1.54
CA GLY A 158 -7.73 -4.20 2.40
C GLY A 158 -7.44 -2.71 2.14
N VAL A 159 -6.86 -2.37 1.00
CA VAL A 159 -6.75 -0.97 0.57
C VAL A 159 -8.12 -0.46 0.16
N ASP A 160 -8.57 0.62 0.78
CA ASP A 160 -9.87 1.25 0.51
C ASP A 160 -9.77 2.32 -0.57
N ARG A 161 -8.64 3.05 -0.60
CA ARG A 161 -8.38 4.11 -1.58
C ARG A 161 -6.93 4.07 -2.06
N VAL A 162 -6.76 4.48 -3.32
CA VAL A 162 -5.44 4.70 -3.92
C VAL A 162 -5.35 6.15 -4.39
N ILE A 163 -4.26 6.81 -4.04
CA ILE A 163 -3.89 8.14 -4.52
C ILE A 163 -2.65 7.96 -5.40
N THR A 164 -2.78 8.32 -6.66
CA THR A 164 -1.71 8.22 -7.66
C THR A 164 -1.74 9.44 -8.59
N VAL A 165 -0.70 9.69 -9.35
CA VAL A 165 -0.59 10.76 -10.35
C VAL A 165 -0.40 10.20 -11.74
#